data_96d8cd11435b1c73e9c23d0286d2c94c
#
_entry.id   96d8cd11435b1c73e9c23d0286d2c94c
#
_cell.length_a   1.000
_cell.length_b   1.000
_cell.length_c   1.000
_cell.angle_alpha   90.00
_cell.angle_beta   90.00
_cell.angle_gamma   90.00
#
_symmetry.space_group_name_H-M   'P 1'
#
loop_
_entity.id
_entity.type
_entity.pdbx_description
1 polymer ?
#
loop_
_entity_poly.entity_id
_entity_poly.type
_entity_poly.pdbx_seq_one_letter_code
_entity_poly.pdbx_strand_id
1 'polypeptide(L)'
;MSHDSSFADGELPLVLIANDQEWTGRAVESILAANGYRVAQAYTAREALAVAGALSPDLVILDQQLPDFSGVEVCRQLRGDPRFGAALPIIITTAGPSGRPQRLNAYAAGAWEFYGQPLDSEALLHKLRVYLASYQEVRRLRRASLVESHGLYTQFGLAQRATELMAEMRRVGRPLSCVAWSFGPVEDVSLLDGVMAVFRQNGRASDVLGRLDTGEFAVVAGGAGSSAASQIADRFRGVFAQALGQRESAVRSTIVGVDDPVELPSTGIELIERLSLALAA
;
A
#
# COMPACT_ATOMS: atom_id res chain seq x y z
N MET A 1 -12.37 -27.56 -20.58
CA MET A 1 -11.61 -26.31 -20.85
C MET A 1 -10.92 -25.94 -19.55
N SER A 2 -9.62 -26.14 -19.50
CA SER A 2 -8.81 -25.98 -18.29
C SER A 2 -8.76 -24.53 -17.89
N HIS A 3 -9.23 -24.19 -16.69
CA HIS A 3 -9.04 -22.90 -16.06
C HIS A 3 -7.54 -22.72 -15.79
N ASP A 4 -6.88 -21.98 -16.65
CA ASP A 4 -5.51 -21.54 -16.42
C ASP A 4 -5.54 -20.41 -15.37
N SER A 5 -5.51 -20.80 -14.09
CA SER A 5 -5.47 -19.87 -12.96
C SER A 5 -4.03 -19.42 -12.73
N SER A 6 -3.56 -18.52 -13.61
CA SER A 6 -2.22 -17.93 -13.52
C SER A 6 -2.17 -16.68 -12.62
N PHE A 7 -2.77 -16.74 -11.42
CA PHE A 7 -2.61 -15.65 -10.44
C PHE A 7 -1.51 -16.04 -9.44
N ALA A 8 -0.47 -15.22 -9.35
CA ALA A 8 0.83 -15.57 -8.75
C ALA A 8 0.86 -15.77 -7.22
N ASP A 9 -0.22 -15.45 -6.46
CA ASP A 9 -0.25 -15.53 -4.99
C ASP A 9 -1.36 -16.45 -4.45
N GLY A 10 -2.06 -17.21 -5.29
CA GLY A 10 -3.12 -18.13 -4.84
C GLY A 10 -4.42 -17.45 -4.35
N GLU A 11 -4.47 -16.14 -4.21
CA GLU A 11 -5.69 -15.40 -3.90
C GLU A 11 -6.40 -14.93 -5.17
N LEU A 12 -7.73 -15.07 -5.19
CA LEU A 12 -8.55 -14.58 -6.30
C LEU A 12 -8.54 -13.04 -6.31
N PRO A 13 -8.39 -12.40 -7.49
CA PRO A 13 -8.42 -10.94 -7.61
C PRO A 13 -9.71 -10.34 -7.05
N LEU A 14 -9.57 -9.24 -6.32
CA LEU A 14 -10.69 -8.51 -5.74
C LEU A 14 -11.13 -7.37 -6.65
N VAL A 15 -12.38 -7.40 -7.08
CA VAL A 15 -13.02 -6.33 -7.85
C VAL A 15 -14.01 -5.58 -6.95
N LEU A 16 -13.83 -4.28 -6.82
CA LEU A 16 -14.82 -3.40 -6.17
C LEU A 16 -15.82 -2.91 -7.22
N ILE A 17 -17.11 -3.10 -6.95
CA ILE A 17 -18.22 -2.58 -7.77
C ILE A 17 -18.95 -1.51 -6.96
N ALA A 18 -19.02 -0.28 -7.48
CA ALA A 18 -19.85 0.78 -6.92
C ALA A 18 -21.01 1.07 -7.87
N ASN A 19 -22.23 0.74 -7.44
CA ASN A 19 -23.47 0.96 -8.21
C ASN A 19 -24.65 1.09 -7.24
N ASP A 20 -25.47 2.13 -7.41
CA ASP A 20 -26.66 2.37 -6.59
C ASP A 20 -27.82 1.41 -6.89
N GLN A 21 -27.80 0.77 -8.05
CA GLN A 21 -28.79 -0.20 -8.48
C GLN A 21 -28.35 -1.62 -8.05
N GLU A 22 -28.91 -2.11 -6.96
CA GLU A 22 -28.57 -3.42 -6.39
C GLU A 22 -28.62 -4.57 -7.42
N TRP A 23 -29.63 -4.57 -8.30
CA TRP A 23 -29.78 -5.60 -9.33
C TRP A 23 -28.66 -5.58 -10.37
N THR A 24 -28.23 -4.41 -10.79
CA THR A 24 -27.11 -4.24 -11.74
C THR A 24 -25.80 -4.70 -11.10
N GLY A 25 -25.56 -4.27 -9.85
CA GLY A 25 -24.39 -4.69 -9.08
C GLY A 25 -24.32 -6.21 -8.91
N ARG A 26 -25.43 -6.85 -8.53
CA ARG A 26 -25.53 -8.31 -8.38
C ARG A 26 -25.38 -9.09 -9.68
N ALA A 27 -25.88 -8.55 -10.80
CA ALA A 27 -25.68 -9.18 -12.10
C ALA A 27 -24.18 -9.22 -12.48
N VAL A 28 -23.48 -8.10 -12.33
CA VAL A 28 -22.04 -8.03 -12.58
C VAL A 28 -21.26 -8.92 -11.59
N GLU A 29 -21.61 -8.89 -10.30
CA GLU A 29 -21.02 -9.77 -9.28
C GLU A 29 -21.17 -11.25 -9.66
N SER A 30 -22.36 -11.70 -10.06
CA SER A 30 -22.60 -13.10 -10.46
C SER A 30 -21.70 -13.52 -11.62
N ILE A 31 -21.55 -12.65 -12.62
CA ILE A 31 -20.65 -12.89 -13.77
C ILE A 31 -19.20 -13.01 -13.31
N LEU A 32 -18.76 -12.09 -12.47
CA LEU A 32 -17.37 -12.05 -11.99
C LEU A 32 -17.06 -13.24 -11.07
N ALA A 33 -17.93 -13.54 -10.12
CA ALA A 33 -17.75 -14.66 -9.20
C ALA A 33 -17.68 -16.01 -9.94
N ALA A 34 -18.53 -16.20 -10.96
CA ALA A 34 -18.49 -17.40 -11.82
C ALA A 34 -17.18 -17.52 -12.63
N ASN A 35 -16.44 -16.42 -12.79
CA ASN A 35 -15.16 -16.37 -13.51
C ASN A 35 -13.93 -16.26 -12.60
N GLY A 36 -14.07 -16.53 -11.29
CA GLY A 36 -12.95 -16.63 -10.37
C GLY A 36 -12.47 -15.28 -9.80
N TYR A 37 -13.36 -14.30 -9.69
CA TYR A 37 -13.09 -13.03 -9.03
C TYR A 37 -13.79 -12.96 -7.67
N ARG A 38 -13.13 -12.36 -6.69
CA ARG A 38 -13.80 -11.90 -5.46
C ARG A 38 -14.43 -10.54 -5.76
N VAL A 39 -15.60 -10.29 -5.19
CA VAL A 39 -16.31 -9.01 -5.39
C VAL A 39 -16.60 -8.36 -4.05
N ALA A 40 -16.35 -7.06 -3.96
CA ALA A 40 -16.86 -6.19 -2.92
C ALA A 40 -17.83 -5.20 -3.55
N GLN A 41 -18.94 -4.92 -2.87
CA GLN A 41 -19.95 -3.97 -3.35
C GLN A 41 -19.94 -2.70 -2.52
N ALA A 42 -20.30 -1.58 -3.15
CA ALA A 42 -20.59 -0.30 -2.54
C ALA A 42 -21.79 0.33 -3.26
N TYR A 43 -22.65 1.00 -2.53
CA TYR A 43 -23.89 1.59 -3.05
C TYR A 43 -23.80 3.11 -3.12
N THR A 44 -22.75 3.69 -2.56
CA THR A 44 -22.47 5.13 -2.58
C THR A 44 -21.01 5.38 -2.91
N ALA A 45 -20.69 6.59 -3.34
CA ALA A 45 -19.32 6.97 -3.62
C ALA A 45 -18.43 6.99 -2.35
N ARG A 46 -18.97 7.43 -1.20
CA ARG A 46 -18.26 7.38 0.08
C ARG A 46 -17.97 5.96 0.52
N GLU A 47 -18.93 5.07 0.37
CA GLU A 47 -18.75 3.65 0.66
C GLU A 47 -17.68 3.04 -0.25
N ALA A 48 -17.70 3.37 -1.55
CA ALA A 48 -16.69 2.91 -2.50
C ALA A 48 -15.27 3.33 -2.10
N LEU A 49 -15.08 4.58 -1.66
CA LEU A 49 -13.79 5.05 -1.16
C LEU A 49 -13.38 4.35 0.14
N ALA A 50 -14.32 4.15 1.07
CA ALA A 50 -14.06 3.46 2.33
C ALA A 50 -13.67 1.99 2.09
N VAL A 51 -14.41 1.28 1.24
CA VAL A 51 -14.13 -0.12 0.87
C VAL A 51 -12.81 -0.22 0.12
N ALA A 52 -12.53 0.69 -0.84
CA ALA A 52 -11.25 0.72 -1.53
C ALA A 52 -10.08 0.89 -0.55
N GLY A 53 -10.22 1.82 0.41
CA GLY A 53 -9.22 2.06 1.45
C GLY A 53 -8.98 0.88 2.39
N ALA A 54 -10.04 0.14 2.72
CA ALA A 54 -9.99 -1.01 3.64
C ALA A 54 -9.50 -2.29 2.98
N LEU A 55 -9.93 -2.57 1.74
CA LEU A 55 -9.72 -3.85 1.08
C LEU A 55 -8.65 -3.83 -0.02
N SER A 56 -8.21 -2.64 -0.47
CA SER A 56 -7.21 -2.49 -1.54
C SER A 56 -7.51 -3.33 -2.79
N PRO A 57 -8.62 -3.07 -3.50
CA PRO A 57 -9.06 -3.88 -4.63
C PRO A 57 -8.02 -3.88 -5.77
N ASP A 58 -8.06 -4.94 -6.58
CA ASP A 58 -7.21 -5.10 -7.76
C ASP A 58 -7.79 -4.41 -9.00
N LEU A 59 -9.09 -4.11 -8.98
CA LEU A 59 -9.80 -3.39 -10.03
C LEU A 59 -11.06 -2.75 -9.44
N VAL A 60 -11.46 -1.60 -9.99
CA VAL A 60 -12.67 -0.88 -9.57
C VAL A 60 -13.59 -0.64 -10.75
N ILE A 61 -14.87 -0.95 -10.58
CA ILE A 61 -15.95 -0.63 -11.53
C ILE A 61 -16.88 0.36 -10.85
N LEU A 62 -17.04 1.55 -11.41
CA LEU A 62 -17.82 2.64 -10.84
C LEU A 62 -19.00 2.97 -11.75
N ASP A 63 -20.19 3.01 -11.23
CA ASP A 63 -21.26 3.72 -11.94
C ASP A 63 -20.97 5.23 -11.95
N GLN A 64 -21.19 5.87 -13.09
CA GLN A 64 -21.03 7.32 -13.21
C GLN A 64 -21.99 8.07 -12.29
N GLN A 65 -23.19 7.54 -12.07
CA GLN A 65 -24.25 8.14 -11.27
C GLN A 65 -24.37 7.38 -9.95
N LEU A 66 -23.75 7.92 -8.89
CA LEU A 66 -23.93 7.44 -7.53
C LEU A 66 -24.72 8.49 -6.72
N PRO A 67 -25.37 8.09 -5.61
CA PRO A 67 -26.36 8.95 -4.93
C PRO A 67 -25.77 10.22 -4.32
N ASP A 68 -24.53 10.18 -3.88
CA ASP A 68 -23.87 11.26 -3.12
C ASP A 68 -22.98 12.13 -4.02
N PHE A 69 -22.10 11.53 -4.83
CA PHE A 69 -21.33 12.21 -5.87
C PHE A 69 -20.92 11.24 -6.98
N SER A 70 -20.45 11.77 -8.11
CA SER A 70 -20.26 10.95 -9.31
C SER A 70 -19.10 9.95 -9.17
N GLY A 71 -19.20 8.80 -9.84
CA GLY A 71 -18.11 7.84 -9.96
C GLY A 71 -16.86 8.42 -10.63
N VAL A 72 -17.02 9.47 -11.45
CA VAL A 72 -15.87 10.23 -12.01
C VAL A 72 -15.09 10.91 -10.89
N GLU A 73 -15.77 11.46 -9.88
CA GLU A 73 -15.12 12.08 -8.73
C GLU A 73 -14.45 11.04 -7.83
N VAL A 74 -15.09 9.87 -7.62
CA VAL A 74 -14.43 8.72 -6.95
C VAL A 74 -13.14 8.36 -7.67
N CYS A 75 -13.17 8.27 -9.00
CA CYS A 75 -11.99 7.98 -9.80
C CYS A 75 -10.85 9.00 -9.56
N ARG A 76 -11.15 10.31 -9.53
CA ARG A 76 -10.16 11.36 -9.24
C ARG A 76 -9.55 11.19 -7.86
N GLN A 77 -10.37 10.93 -6.85
CA GLN A 77 -9.90 10.74 -5.48
C GLN A 77 -9.02 9.49 -5.34
N LEU A 78 -9.39 8.38 -5.97
CA LEU A 78 -8.54 7.18 -6.01
C LEU A 78 -7.22 7.44 -6.76
N ARG A 79 -7.21 8.26 -7.81
CA ARG A 79 -5.97 8.65 -8.51
C ARG A 79 -5.07 9.55 -7.68
N GLY A 80 -5.64 10.38 -6.83
CA GLY A 80 -4.89 11.23 -5.88
C GLY A 80 -4.34 10.46 -4.67
N ASP A 81 -4.82 9.25 -4.41
CA ASP A 81 -4.35 8.44 -3.30
C ASP A 81 -3.07 7.67 -3.69
N PRO A 82 -1.93 7.90 -3.01
CA PRO A 82 -0.65 7.24 -3.32
C PRO A 82 -0.72 5.70 -3.29
N ARG A 83 -1.64 5.12 -2.53
CA ARG A 83 -1.84 3.66 -2.44
C ARG A 83 -2.27 3.05 -3.76
N PHE A 84 -3.08 3.76 -4.52
CA PHE A 84 -3.67 3.27 -5.78
C PHE A 84 -2.95 3.84 -7.00
N GLY A 85 -2.77 5.16 -7.05
CA GLY A 85 -2.08 5.87 -8.12
C GLY A 85 -2.66 5.61 -9.51
N ALA A 86 -1.83 5.77 -10.55
CA ALA A 86 -2.25 5.58 -11.94
C ALA A 86 -2.43 4.11 -12.36
N ALA A 87 -1.84 3.17 -11.60
CA ALA A 87 -1.76 1.77 -12.00
C ALA A 87 -3.04 0.96 -11.71
N LEU A 88 -3.88 1.37 -10.73
CA LEU A 88 -5.14 0.67 -10.44
C LEU A 88 -6.09 0.77 -11.64
N PRO A 89 -6.56 -0.34 -12.23
CA PRO A 89 -7.57 -0.29 -13.27
C PRO A 89 -8.89 0.24 -12.71
N ILE A 90 -9.40 1.31 -13.29
CA ILE A 90 -10.72 1.88 -12.96
C ILE A 90 -11.55 1.95 -14.22
N ILE A 91 -12.71 1.31 -14.18
CA ILE A 91 -13.70 1.31 -15.25
C ILE A 91 -14.90 2.13 -14.79
N ILE A 92 -15.37 3.06 -15.62
CA ILE A 92 -16.59 3.79 -15.35
C ILE A 92 -17.70 3.25 -16.25
N THR A 93 -18.88 2.99 -15.67
CA THR A 93 -20.08 2.54 -16.38
C THR A 93 -21.18 3.58 -16.27
N THR A 94 -22.12 3.59 -17.20
CA THR A 94 -23.30 4.47 -17.14
C THR A 94 -24.50 3.83 -17.83
N ALA A 95 -25.68 3.94 -17.21
CA ALA A 95 -26.97 3.70 -17.85
C ALA A 95 -27.49 4.94 -18.59
N GLY A 96 -26.87 6.09 -18.36
CA GLY A 96 -27.23 7.36 -18.96
C GLY A 96 -26.51 7.65 -20.28
N PRO A 97 -26.40 8.93 -20.66
CA PRO A 97 -25.70 9.33 -21.88
C PRO A 97 -24.24 8.88 -21.87
N SER A 98 -23.81 8.18 -22.92
CA SER A 98 -22.46 7.64 -23.08
C SER A 98 -21.68 8.28 -24.24
N GLY A 99 -22.01 9.53 -24.56
CA GLY A 99 -21.41 10.28 -25.64
C GLY A 99 -19.93 10.64 -25.43
N ARG A 100 -19.36 11.28 -26.44
CA ARG A 100 -17.95 11.69 -26.41
C ARG A 100 -17.58 12.58 -25.22
N PRO A 101 -18.40 13.59 -24.80
CA PRO A 101 -18.04 14.44 -23.66
C PRO A 101 -17.91 13.66 -22.34
N GLN A 102 -18.84 12.75 -22.05
CA GLN A 102 -18.82 11.92 -20.84
C GLN A 102 -17.59 11.01 -20.81
N ARG A 103 -17.28 10.40 -21.95
CA ARG A 103 -16.12 9.54 -22.11
C ARG A 103 -14.80 10.30 -21.90
N LEU A 104 -14.68 11.48 -22.49
CA LEU A 104 -13.48 12.31 -22.30
C LEU A 104 -13.34 12.79 -20.85
N ASN A 105 -14.44 13.11 -20.17
CA ASN A 105 -14.39 13.47 -18.74
C ASN A 105 -13.94 12.30 -17.87
N ALA A 106 -14.41 11.08 -18.15
CA ALA A 106 -13.98 9.88 -17.45
C ALA A 106 -12.47 9.61 -17.64
N TYR A 107 -11.99 9.70 -18.87
CA TYR A 107 -10.55 9.53 -19.18
C TYR A 107 -9.70 10.63 -18.55
N ALA A 108 -10.15 11.89 -18.56
CA ALA A 108 -9.48 12.99 -17.90
C ALA A 108 -9.41 12.82 -16.37
N ALA A 109 -10.36 12.09 -15.78
CA ALA A 109 -10.32 11.69 -14.37
C ALA A 109 -9.40 10.51 -14.09
N GLY A 110 -8.84 9.88 -15.13
CA GLY A 110 -7.92 8.75 -15.02
C GLY A 110 -8.58 7.37 -15.14
N ALA A 111 -9.83 7.28 -15.59
CA ALA A 111 -10.44 6.00 -15.92
C ALA A 111 -9.68 5.32 -17.07
N TRP A 112 -9.54 4.00 -16.98
CA TRP A 112 -8.94 3.21 -18.05
C TRP A 112 -9.96 2.92 -19.15
N GLU A 113 -11.25 2.85 -18.76
CA GLU A 113 -12.31 2.53 -19.71
C GLU A 113 -13.62 3.19 -19.28
N PHE A 114 -14.51 3.41 -20.27
CA PHE A 114 -15.85 3.95 -20.07
C PHE A 114 -16.86 3.19 -20.91
N TYR A 115 -17.87 2.63 -20.26
CA TYR A 115 -18.89 1.81 -20.91
C TYR A 115 -20.30 2.37 -20.71
N GLY A 116 -21.09 2.40 -21.80
CA GLY A 116 -22.55 2.47 -21.70
C GLY A 116 -23.15 1.10 -21.35
N GLN A 117 -24.21 1.09 -20.57
CA GLN A 117 -25.01 -0.11 -20.33
C GLN A 117 -26.00 -0.34 -21.48
N PRO A 118 -26.40 -1.60 -21.78
CA PRO A 118 -25.99 -2.85 -21.11
C PRO A 118 -24.55 -3.24 -21.41
N LEU A 119 -23.88 -3.85 -20.42
CA LEU A 119 -22.50 -4.31 -20.55
C LEU A 119 -22.46 -5.62 -21.36
N ASP A 120 -21.57 -5.68 -22.35
CA ASP A 120 -21.17 -6.93 -22.96
C ASP A 120 -20.26 -7.68 -21.98
N SER A 121 -20.80 -8.74 -21.36
CA SER A 121 -20.11 -9.49 -20.31
C SER A 121 -18.86 -10.22 -20.82
N GLU A 122 -18.86 -10.71 -22.06
CA GLU A 122 -17.71 -11.41 -22.64
C GLU A 122 -16.57 -10.43 -22.92
N ALA A 123 -16.87 -9.29 -23.55
CA ALA A 123 -15.91 -8.22 -23.79
C ALA A 123 -15.36 -7.63 -22.48
N LEU A 124 -16.22 -7.47 -21.46
CA LEU A 124 -15.81 -7.01 -20.14
C LEU A 124 -14.82 -7.98 -19.51
N LEU A 125 -15.16 -9.26 -19.43
CA LEU A 125 -14.29 -10.29 -18.83
C LEU A 125 -12.93 -10.37 -19.53
N HIS A 126 -12.91 -10.26 -20.86
CA HIS A 126 -11.65 -10.28 -21.61
C HIS A 126 -10.76 -9.08 -21.22
N LYS A 127 -11.31 -7.88 -21.15
CA LYS A 127 -10.57 -6.69 -20.76
C LYS A 127 -10.12 -6.73 -19.29
N LEU A 128 -10.97 -7.23 -18.38
CA LEU A 128 -10.60 -7.41 -16.98
C LEU A 128 -9.35 -8.27 -16.82
N ARG A 129 -9.27 -9.38 -17.55
CA ARG A 129 -8.07 -10.25 -17.53
C ARG A 129 -6.81 -9.49 -17.94
N VAL A 130 -6.88 -8.71 -19.02
CA VAL A 130 -5.74 -7.91 -19.51
C VAL A 130 -5.33 -6.84 -18.51
N TYR A 131 -6.31 -6.12 -17.94
CA TYR A 131 -6.06 -5.03 -16.99
C TYR A 131 -5.48 -5.56 -15.68
N LEU A 132 -6.04 -6.65 -15.17
CA LEU A 132 -5.55 -7.30 -13.96
C LEU A 132 -4.15 -7.87 -14.13
N ALA A 133 -3.85 -8.52 -15.27
CA ALA A 133 -2.51 -9.00 -15.55
C ALA A 133 -1.49 -7.87 -15.56
N SER A 134 -1.83 -6.74 -16.22
CA SER A 134 -0.97 -5.55 -16.26
C SER A 134 -0.78 -4.95 -14.85
N TYR A 135 -1.84 -4.87 -14.06
CA TYR A 135 -1.78 -4.33 -12.70
C TYR A 135 -0.96 -5.22 -11.76
N GLN A 136 -1.14 -6.53 -11.86
CA GLN A 136 -0.37 -7.49 -11.06
C GLN A 136 1.12 -7.42 -11.37
N GLU A 137 1.50 -7.26 -12.65
CA GLU A 137 2.90 -7.07 -13.02
C GLU A 137 3.47 -5.78 -12.43
N VAL A 138 2.73 -4.67 -12.50
CA VAL A 138 3.14 -3.41 -11.84
C VAL A 138 3.26 -3.60 -10.32
N ARG A 139 2.31 -4.31 -9.68
CA ARG A 139 2.40 -4.62 -8.24
C ARG A 139 3.61 -5.50 -7.93
N ARG A 140 3.88 -6.50 -8.75
CA ARG A 140 5.05 -7.37 -8.60
C ARG A 140 6.36 -6.59 -8.68
N LEU A 141 6.49 -5.72 -9.68
CA LEU A 141 7.66 -4.84 -9.83
C LEU A 141 7.80 -3.87 -8.65
N ARG A 142 6.70 -3.28 -8.18
CA ARG A 142 6.70 -2.45 -6.97
C ARG A 142 7.12 -3.24 -5.74
N ARG A 143 6.60 -4.45 -5.53
CA ARG A 143 7.02 -5.34 -4.43
C ARG A 143 8.50 -5.71 -4.54
N ALA A 144 9.00 -5.99 -5.73
CA ALA A 144 10.43 -6.27 -5.95
C ALA A 144 11.30 -5.06 -5.62
N SER A 145 10.83 -3.83 -5.88
CA SER A 145 11.52 -2.58 -5.52
C SER A 145 11.25 -2.12 -4.07
N LEU A 146 10.29 -2.75 -3.36
CA LEU A 146 9.97 -2.43 -1.98
C LEU A 146 10.87 -3.13 -0.98
N VAL A 147 11.44 -4.28 -1.37
CA VAL A 147 12.22 -5.14 -0.49
C VAL A 147 13.56 -5.46 -1.14
N GLU A 148 14.63 -5.36 -0.36
CA GLU A 148 15.98 -5.74 -0.76
C GLU A 148 16.19 -7.27 -0.72
N SER A 149 17.30 -7.74 -1.29
CA SER A 149 17.65 -9.17 -1.37
C SER A 149 17.61 -9.92 -0.03
N HIS A 150 17.80 -9.19 1.09
CA HIS A 150 17.80 -9.74 2.44
C HIS A 150 16.45 -9.64 3.17
N GLY A 151 15.40 -9.16 2.50
CA GLY A 151 14.05 -9.07 3.05
C GLY A 151 13.78 -7.80 3.88
N LEU A 152 14.68 -6.82 3.88
CA LEU A 152 14.45 -5.48 4.42
C LEU A 152 13.77 -4.59 3.37
N TYR A 153 12.91 -3.70 3.83
CA TYR A 153 12.28 -2.72 2.94
C TYR A 153 13.32 -1.73 2.42
N THR A 154 13.23 -1.38 1.13
CA THR A 154 13.91 -0.19 0.59
C THR A 154 13.34 1.07 1.25
N GLN A 155 13.96 2.23 1.10
CA GLN A 155 13.44 3.50 1.62
C GLN A 155 11.98 3.74 1.16
N PHE A 156 11.70 3.51 -0.12
CA PHE A 156 10.34 3.64 -0.65
C PHE A 156 9.38 2.60 -0.05
N GLY A 157 9.81 1.36 0.07
CA GLY A 157 9.04 0.29 0.71
C GLY A 157 8.75 0.56 2.18
N LEU A 158 9.75 1.06 2.91
CA LEU A 158 9.61 1.45 4.31
C LEU A 158 8.59 2.60 4.47
N ALA A 159 8.65 3.63 3.60
CA ALA A 159 7.70 4.74 3.61
C ALA A 159 6.26 4.27 3.35
N GLN A 160 6.08 3.41 2.36
CA GLN A 160 4.77 2.88 2.04
C GLN A 160 4.22 2.03 3.20
N ARG A 161 5.02 1.11 3.72
CA ARG A 161 4.60 0.22 4.80
C ARG A 161 4.35 0.96 6.11
N ALA A 162 5.16 1.97 6.41
CA ALA A 162 4.95 2.85 7.55
C ALA A 162 3.62 3.63 7.42
N THR A 163 3.26 4.11 6.21
CA THR A 163 1.98 4.77 5.96
C THR A 163 0.79 3.86 6.29
N GLU A 164 0.84 2.60 5.84
CA GLU A 164 -0.19 1.61 6.12
C GLU A 164 -0.31 1.33 7.63
N LEU A 165 0.84 1.13 8.29
CA LEU A 165 0.88 0.86 9.73
C LEU A 165 0.38 2.04 10.56
N MET A 166 0.73 3.27 10.20
CA MET A 166 0.21 4.48 10.86
C MET A 166 -1.29 4.63 10.69
N ALA A 167 -1.83 4.34 9.51
CA ALA A 167 -3.27 4.34 9.27
C ALA A 167 -4.00 3.29 10.12
N GLU A 168 -3.41 2.11 10.28
CA GLU A 168 -3.92 1.07 11.17
C GLU A 168 -3.87 1.52 12.63
N MET A 169 -2.75 2.08 13.09
CA MET A 169 -2.60 2.54 14.47
C MET A 169 -3.60 3.65 14.82
N ARG A 170 -3.86 4.59 13.90
CA ARG A 170 -4.93 5.59 14.07
C ARG A 170 -6.30 4.93 14.23
N ARG A 171 -6.61 3.95 13.39
CA ARG A 171 -7.91 3.25 13.41
C ARG A 171 -8.16 2.50 14.72
N VAL A 172 -7.12 1.87 15.28
CA VAL A 172 -7.22 1.07 16.51
C VAL A 172 -6.88 1.86 17.78
N GLY A 173 -6.55 3.15 17.66
CA GLY A 173 -6.22 4.00 18.82
C GLY A 173 -4.94 3.56 19.54
N ARG A 174 -3.92 3.04 18.84
CA ARG A 174 -2.68 2.54 19.42
C ARG A 174 -1.47 3.38 19.06
N PRO A 175 -0.48 3.48 19.95
CA PRO A 175 0.75 4.22 19.71
C PRO A 175 1.62 3.58 18.62
N LEU A 176 2.62 4.33 18.15
CA LEU A 176 3.64 3.86 17.22
C LEU A 176 5.00 4.36 17.68
N SER A 177 6.02 3.54 17.53
CA SER A 177 7.39 3.94 17.78
C SER A 177 8.29 3.64 16.60
N CYS A 178 9.29 4.50 16.44
CA CYS A 178 10.33 4.36 15.43
C CYS A 178 11.70 4.53 16.07
N VAL A 179 12.62 3.70 15.65
CA VAL A 179 14.02 3.82 16.02
C VAL A 179 14.84 3.77 14.76
N ALA A 180 15.76 4.70 14.60
CA ALA A 180 16.68 4.69 13.47
C ALA A 180 18.13 4.69 13.94
N TRP A 181 18.98 4.10 13.12
CA TRP A 181 20.43 3.99 13.35
C TRP A 181 21.18 4.43 12.11
N SER A 182 22.27 5.19 12.31
CA SER A 182 23.25 5.51 11.30
C SER A 182 24.59 4.87 11.67
N PHE A 183 25.15 4.12 10.72
CA PHE A 183 26.47 3.47 10.83
C PHE A 183 27.56 4.28 10.12
N GLY A 184 27.21 5.48 9.63
CA GLY A 184 28.08 6.29 8.78
C GLY A 184 28.24 5.71 7.38
N PRO A 185 29.16 6.26 6.58
CA PRO A 185 29.43 5.74 5.23
C PRO A 185 29.91 4.30 5.31
N VAL A 186 29.13 3.37 4.81
CA VAL A 186 29.48 1.94 4.80
C VAL A 186 29.94 1.58 3.39
N GLU A 187 31.26 1.53 3.20
CA GLU A 187 31.89 1.05 1.97
C GLU A 187 32.06 -0.48 1.94
N ASP A 188 31.99 -1.11 3.10
CA ASP A 188 32.19 -2.55 3.27
C ASP A 188 30.86 -3.30 3.18
N VAL A 189 30.65 -3.98 2.05
CA VAL A 189 29.44 -4.77 1.78
C VAL A 189 29.22 -5.87 2.83
N SER A 190 30.28 -6.45 3.37
CA SER A 190 30.19 -7.51 4.39
C SER A 190 29.65 -6.99 5.72
N LEU A 191 29.99 -5.74 6.07
CA LEU A 191 29.44 -5.07 7.24
C LEU A 191 27.94 -4.78 7.06
N LEU A 192 27.58 -4.33 5.87
CA LEU A 192 26.17 -4.08 5.54
C LEU A 192 25.33 -5.36 5.65
N ASP A 193 25.83 -6.46 5.09
CA ASP A 193 25.17 -7.76 5.20
C ASP A 193 25.03 -8.23 6.66
N GLY A 194 26.05 -7.99 7.48
CA GLY A 194 26.01 -8.27 8.91
C GLY A 194 24.94 -7.45 9.65
N VAL A 195 24.89 -6.14 9.39
CA VAL A 195 23.88 -5.24 9.95
C VAL A 195 22.48 -5.69 9.54
N MET A 196 22.29 -6.01 8.28
CA MET A 196 21.00 -6.49 7.76
C MET A 196 20.59 -7.83 8.39
N ALA A 197 21.52 -8.75 8.57
CA ALA A 197 21.25 -10.03 9.24
C ALA A 197 20.82 -9.82 10.70
N VAL A 198 21.46 -8.90 11.41
CA VAL A 198 21.10 -8.52 12.80
C VAL A 198 19.67 -7.99 12.86
N PHE A 199 19.29 -7.06 11.98
CA PHE A 199 17.92 -6.54 11.93
C PHE A 199 16.91 -7.65 11.69
N ARG A 200 17.17 -8.53 10.74
CA ARG A 200 16.26 -9.63 10.39
C ARG A 200 16.07 -10.64 11.53
N GLN A 201 17.13 -10.93 12.30
CA GLN A 201 17.08 -11.91 13.39
C GLN A 201 16.43 -11.34 14.67
N ASN A 202 16.51 -10.04 14.89
CA ASN A 202 16.10 -9.40 16.14
C ASN A 202 14.81 -8.57 16.03
N GLY A 203 14.29 -8.31 14.82
CA GLY A 203 12.99 -7.69 14.60
C GLY A 203 11.84 -8.64 14.96
N ARG A 204 10.72 -8.10 15.44
CA ARG A 204 9.48 -8.86 15.58
C ARG A 204 8.81 -9.00 14.20
N ALA A 205 8.00 -10.05 14.03
CA ALA A 205 7.23 -10.24 12.78
C ALA A 205 6.27 -9.06 12.45
N SER A 206 5.86 -8.31 13.49
CA SER A 206 5.03 -7.11 13.36
C SER A 206 5.81 -5.84 13.05
N ASP A 207 7.15 -5.86 13.22
CA ASP A 207 7.98 -4.68 13.04
C ASP A 207 8.29 -4.50 11.56
N VAL A 208 8.27 -3.26 11.10
CA VAL A 208 8.66 -2.89 9.74
C VAL A 208 10.11 -2.46 9.76
N LEU A 209 10.96 -3.22 9.09
CA LEU A 209 12.41 -3.02 9.04
C LEU A 209 12.81 -2.54 7.65
N GLY A 210 13.56 -1.47 7.55
CA GLY A 210 14.00 -0.98 6.26
C GLY A 210 15.18 -0.02 6.31
N ARG A 211 15.65 0.33 5.12
CA ARG A 211 16.73 1.27 4.90
C ARG A 211 16.18 2.69 4.80
N LEU A 212 16.84 3.66 5.44
CA LEU A 212 16.59 5.10 5.25
C LEU A 212 17.50 5.67 4.17
N ASP A 213 18.80 5.38 4.23
CA ASP A 213 19.82 5.79 3.28
C ASP A 213 21.01 4.82 3.34
N THR A 214 22.07 5.10 2.59
CA THR A 214 23.33 4.33 2.64
C THR A 214 23.89 4.34 4.05
N GLY A 215 23.93 3.17 4.71
CA GLY A 215 24.33 3.05 6.10
C GLY A 215 23.33 3.51 7.15
N GLU A 216 22.10 3.83 6.77
CA GLU A 216 21.02 4.22 7.69
C GLU A 216 19.82 3.27 7.60
N PHE A 217 19.33 2.84 8.77
CA PHE A 217 18.24 1.86 8.88
C PHE A 217 17.23 2.28 9.94
N ALA A 218 16.00 1.82 9.79
CA ALA A 218 14.94 2.07 10.77
C ALA A 218 14.06 0.85 11.03
N VAL A 219 13.54 0.82 12.24
CA VAL A 219 12.46 -0.05 12.70
C VAL A 219 11.24 0.81 12.98
N VAL A 220 10.09 0.46 12.41
CA VAL A 220 8.79 1.04 12.72
C VAL A 220 7.95 -0.02 13.39
N ALA A 221 7.53 0.20 14.63
CA ALA A 221 6.81 -0.75 15.47
C ALA A 221 5.43 -0.22 15.86
N GLY A 222 4.38 -0.88 15.38
CA GLY A 222 3.00 -0.55 15.73
C GLY A 222 2.60 -1.10 17.10
N GLY A 223 1.74 -0.34 17.80
CA GLY A 223 1.26 -0.70 19.12
C GLY A 223 2.28 -0.54 20.24
N ALA A 224 3.36 0.17 19.99
CA ALA A 224 4.45 0.44 20.90
C ALA A 224 4.64 1.96 21.02
N GLY A 225 4.61 2.50 22.23
CA GLY A 225 4.82 3.93 22.51
C GLY A 225 6.28 4.26 22.80
N SER A 226 6.52 5.49 23.28
CA SER A 226 7.85 6.05 23.54
C SER A 226 8.75 5.18 24.43
N SER A 227 8.17 4.55 25.46
CA SER A 227 8.94 3.64 26.33
C SER A 227 9.40 2.38 25.63
N ALA A 228 8.57 1.84 24.72
CA ALA A 228 8.92 0.66 23.93
C ALA A 228 9.99 0.98 22.87
N ALA A 229 10.01 2.20 22.34
CA ALA A 229 11.05 2.67 21.44
C ALA A 229 12.45 2.58 22.08
N SER A 230 12.57 3.01 23.34
CA SER A 230 13.83 2.89 24.10
C SER A 230 14.25 1.43 24.26
N GLN A 231 13.32 0.53 24.57
CA GLN A 231 13.61 -0.91 24.68
C GLN A 231 14.07 -1.51 23.33
N ILE A 232 13.46 -1.07 22.21
CA ILE A 232 13.90 -1.47 20.87
C ILE A 232 15.33 -0.98 20.63
N ALA A 233 15.63 0.30 20.91
CA ALA A 233 16.95 0.87 20.74
C ALA A 233 18.00 0.13 21.55
N ASP A 234 17.73 -0.17 22.83
CA ASP A 234 18.64 -0.89 23.71
C ASP A 234 18.89 -2.33 23.28
N ARG A 235 17.83 -3.01 22.84
CA ARG A 235 17.94 -4.37 22.30
C ARG A 235 18.87 -4.42 21.09
N PHE A 236 18.69 -3.52 20.14
CA PHE A 236 19.54 -3.48 18.95
C PHE A 236 20.95 -3.00 19.27
N ARG A 237 21.13 -2.04 20.19
CA ARG A 237 22.45 -1.59 20.63
C ARG A 237 23.29 -2.75 21.16
N GLY A 238 22.70 -3.60 22.00
CA GLY A 238 23.42 -4.78 22.54
C GLY A 238 23.83 -5.77 21.45
N VAL A 239 23.00 -5.96 20.43
CA VAL A 239 23.32 -6.86 19.31
C VAL A 239 24.37 -6.25 18.38
N PHE A 240 24.28 -4.93 18.10
CA PHE A 240 25.31 -4.24 17.32
C PHE A 240 26.67 -4.23 18.02
N ALA A 241 26.70 -4.06 19.34
CA ALA A 241 27.92 -4.17 20.12
C ALA A 241 28.61 -5.53 19.90
N GLN A 242 27.86 -6.61 19.89
CA GLN A 242 28.37 -7.95 19.62
C GLN A 242 28.82 -8.16 18.18
N ALA A 243 28.06 -7.65 17.22
CA ALA A 243 28.30 -7.86 15.78
C ALA A 243 29.40 -6.97 15.21
N LEU A 244 29.51 -5.71 15.71
CA LEU A 244 30.42 -4.69 15.17
C LEU A 244 31.68 -4.47 15.99
N GLY A 245 31.72 -4.97 17.23
CA GLY A 245 32.89 -4.84 18.13
C GLY A 245 33.32 -3.38 18.33
N GLN A 246 34.58 -3.05 18.04
CA GLN A 246 35.13 -1.70 18.25
C GLN A 246 34.49 -0.59 17.37
N ARG A 247 33.70 -0.93 16.36
CA ARG A 247 32.98 0.03 15.49
C ARG A 247 31.69 0.52 16.12
N GLU A 248 31.26 0.00 17.26
CA GLU A 248 30.02 0.41 17.96
C GLU A 248 29.99 1.90 18.29
N SER A 249 31.11 2.52 18.61
CA SER A 249 31.22 3.93 19.00
C SER A 249 30.83 4.90 17.86
N ALA A 250 30.77 4.43 16.60
CA ALA A 250 30.35 5.23 15.45
C ALA A 250 28.84 5.13 15.17
N VAL A 251 28.11 4.27 15.87
CA VAL A 251 26.68 4.08 15.62
C VAL A 251 25.88 5.17 16.35
N ARG A 252 25.26 6.04 15.56
CA ARG A 252 24.29 7.00 16.09
C ARG A 252 22.90 6.39 16.05
N SER A 253 22.03 6.75 16.99
CA SER A 253 20.64 6.32 16.99
C SER A 253 19.73 7.46 17.40
N THR A 254 18.53 7.49 16.81
CA THR A 254 17.47 8.38 17.22
C THR A 254 16.20 7.60 17.49
N ILE A 255 15.36 8.13 18.36
CA ILE A 255 14.09 7.53 18.77
C ILE A 255 13.00 8.55 18.51
N VAL A 256 11.95 8.11 17.83
CA VAL A 256 10.70 8.87 17.65
C VAL A 256 9.57 7.99 18.15
N GLY A 257 9.03 8.32 19.32
CA GLY A 257 7.85 7.67 19.88
C GLY A 257 6.64 8.60 19.76
N VAL A 258 5.54 8.11 19.27
CA VAL A 258 4.26 8.84 19.18
C VAL A 258 3.25 8.06 19.99
N ASP A 259 2.92 8.57 21.16
CA ASP A 259 2.00 7.92 22.11
C ASP A 259 0.54 8.19 21.74
N ASP A 260 0.22 9.39 21.23
CA ASP A 260 -1.10 9.72 20.69
C ASP A 260 -1.16 9.44 19.18
N PRO A 261 -2.01 8.49 18.74
CA PRO A 261 -2.16 8.20 17.31
C PRO A 261 -2.60 9.38 16.43
N VAL A 262 -3.20 10.41 17.01
CA VAL A 262 -3.61 11.63 16.29
C VAL A 262 -2.40 12.45 15.84
N GLU A 263 -1.29 12.40 16.58
CA GLU A 263 -0.05 13.12 16.29
C GLU A 263 0.85 12.40 15.26
N LEU A 264 0.47 11.21 14.81
CA LEU A 264 1.22 10.49 13.79
C LEU A 264 1.32 11.31 12.50
N PRO A 265 2.47 11.26 11.81
CA PRO A 265 2.64 11.89 10.49
C PRO A 265 1.60 11.37 9.49
N SER A 266 1.20 12.21 8.54
CA SER A 266 0.19 11.83 7.54
C SER A 266 0.66 10.74 6.60
N THR A 267 1.96 10.71 6.30
CA THR A 267 2.59 9.76 5.38
C THR A 267 3.87 9.17 5.96
N GLY A 268 4.25 7.98 5.47
CA GLY A 268 5.52 7.37 5.83
C GLY A 268 6.73 8.13 5.30
N ILE A 269 6.57 8.92 4.22
CA ILE A 269 7.63 9.81 3.72
C ILE A 269 7.95 10.87 4.78
N GLU A 270 6.92 11.53 5.32
CA GLU A 270 7.09 12.51 6.40
C GLU A 270 7.75 11.90 7.65
N LEU A 271 7.38 10.66 8.00
CA LEU A 271 8.01 9.93 9.10
C LEU A 271 9.49 9.68 8.83
N ILE A 272 9.85 9.24 7.63
CA ILE A 272 11.25 8.99 7.24
C ILE A 272 12.06 10.28 7.27
N GLU A 273 11.53 11.38 6.74
CA GLU A 273 12.18 12.69 6.77
C GLU A 273 12.46 13.15 8.21
N ARG A 274 11.49 12.99 9.12
CA ARG A 274 11.68 13.29 10.54
C ARG A 274 12.79 12.44 11.18
N LEU A 275 12.83 11.13 10.84
CA LEU A 275 13.88 10.24 11.34
C LEU A 275 15.26 10.61 10.80
N SER A 276 15.38 10.88 9.51
CA SER A 276 16.65 11.28 8.87
C SER A 276 17.15 12.61 9.43
N LEU A 277 16.27 13.60 9.61
CA LEU A 277 16.63 14.88 10.24
C LEU A 277 17.12 14.70 11.69
N ALA A 278 16.45 13.83 12.46
CA ALA A 278 16.82 13.55 13.84
C ALA A 278 18.12 12.72 13.96
N LEU A 279 18.48 11.93 12.94
CA LEU A 279 19.79 11.25 12.87
C LEU A 279 20.93 12.19 12.51
N ALA A 280 20.64 13.24 11.74
CA ALA A 280 21.64 14.22 11.30
C ALA A 280 22.00 15.25 12.39
N ALA A 281 21.09 15.47 13.36
CA ALA A 281 21.27 16.40 14.48
C ALA A 281 22.19 15.82 15.55
#